data_452215e61ce893464b6daf0514618858
#
_entry.id   452215e61ce893464b6daf0514618858
#
_cell.length_a   1.000
_cell.length_b   1.000
_cell.length_c   1.000
_cell.angle_alpha   90.00
_cell.angle_beta   90.00
_cell.angle_gamma   90.00
#
_symmetry.space_group_name_H-M   'P 1'
#
loop_
_entity.id
_entity.type
_entity.pdbx_description
1 polymer ?
#
loop_
_entity_poly.entity_id
_entity_poly.type
_entity_poly.pdbx_seq_one_letter_code
_entity_poly.pdbx_strand_id
1 'polypeptide(L)'
;MTKYEVMYIVRANLDEEGLKNVIAEMSDAFTSNNSKVLECKELGLRDLAYEINHMRKGYYVLLNVEATAEACNEFTRRANISENVMRHIVVKAA
;
A
#
# COMPACT_ATOMS: atom_id res chain seq x y z
N MET A 1 -3.72 -2.47 20.09
CA MET A 1 -3.64 -2.32 18.63
C MET A 1 -4.01 -3.62 17.93
N THR A 2 -4.50 -3.53 16.73
CA THR A 2 -4.95 -4.68 15.96
C THR A 2 -3.98 -4.93 14.81
N LYS A 3 -3.77 -6.19 14.47
CA LYS A 3 -2.96 -6.56 13.32
C LYS A 3 -3.80 -6.55 12.05
N TYR A 4 -3.26 -5.94 11.00
CA TYR A 4 -3.89 -5.86 9.70
C TYR A 4 -2.93 -6.30 8.62
N GLU A 5 -3.49 -6.84 7.56
CA GLU A 5 -2.78 -7.04 6.29
C GLU A 5 -3.22 -5.95 5.34
N VAL A 6 -2.27 -5.22 4.82
CA VAL A 6 -2.51 -4.11 3.91
C VAL A 6 -1.85 -4.46 2.58
N MET A 7 -2.62 -4.41 1.51
CA MET A 7 -2.08 -4.61 0.19
C MET A 7 -2.46 -3.45 -0.70
N TYR A 8 -1.51 -2.99 -1.49
CA TYR A 8 -1.80 -1.97 -2.49
C TYR A 8 -1.03 -2.24 -3.77
N ILE A 9 -1.55 -1.69 -4.86
CA ILE A 9 -0.98 -1.85 -6.18
C ILE A 9 -0.54 -0.48 -6.67
N VAL A 10 0.74 -0.38 -7.03
CA VAL A 10 1.36 0.84 -7.52
C VAL A 10 1.46 0.78 -9.04
N ARG A 11 1.33 1.91 -9.70
CA ARG A 11 1.46 2.01 -11.16
C ARG A 11 2.79 1.41 -11.62
N ALA A 12 2.73 0.62 -12.69
CA ALA A 12 3.90 -0.07 -13.21
C ALA A 12 4.89 0.84 -13.93
N ASN A 13 4.47 2.03 -14.31
CA ASN A 13 5.29 2.96 -15.10
C ASN A 13 6.13 3.93 -14.26
N LEU A 14 6.21 3.70 -12.94
CA LEU A 14 7.10 4.48 -12.09
C LEU A 14 8.52 3.92 -12.17
N ASP A 15 9.50 4.82 -12.05
CA ASP A 15 10.89 4.40 -11.88
C ASP A 15 11.11 3.87 -10.46
N GLU A 16 12.30 3.36 -10.20
CA GLU A 16 12.63 2.76 -8.90
C GLU A 16 12.51 3.78 -7.77
N GLU A 17 12.95 5.00 -7.99
CA GLU A 17 12.89 6.06 -6.99
C GLU A 17 11.43 6.44 -6.68
N GLY A 18 10.62 6.60 -7.72
CA GLY A 18 9.20 6.90 -7.56
C GLY A 18 8.47 5.81 -6.79
N LEU A 19 8.78 4.54 -7.08
CA LEU A 19 8.23 3.40 -6.37
C LEU A 19 8.61 3.42 -4.89
N LYS A 20 9.87 3.66 -4.59
CA LYS A 20 10.35 3.74 -3.20
C LYS A 20 9.67 4.86 -2.44
N ASN A 21 9.44 6.00 -3.08
CA ASN A 21 8.75 7.14 -2.46
C ASN A 21 7.31 6.79 -2.11
N VAL A 22 6.60 6.08 -2.98
CA VAL A 22 5.24 5.64 -2.71
C VAL A 22 5.20 4.67 -1.52
N ILE A 23 6.11 3.70 -1.51
CA ILE A 23 6.18 2.72 -0.42
C ILE A 23 6.49 3.41 0.90
N ALA A 24 7.42 4.36 0.91
CA ALA A 24 7.76 5.12 2.11
C ALA A 24 6.56 5.94 2.61
N GLU A 25 5.82 6.58 1.72
CA GLU A 25 4.64 7.37 2.07
C GLU A 25 3.55 6.51 2.67
N MET A 26 3.29 5.33 2.09
CA MET A 26 2.27 4.43 2.61
C MET A 26 2.66 3.86 3.98
N SER A 27 3.94 3.51 4.16
CA SER A 27 4.44 3.04 5.46
C SER A 27 4.39 4.14 6.52
N ASP A 28 4.69 5.37 6.13
CA ASP A 28 4.65 6.52 7.04
C ASP A 28 3.24 6.77 7.59
N ALA A 29 2.20 6.44 6.83
CA ALA A 29 0.82 6.56 7.30
C ALA A 29 0.61 5.79 8.61
N PHE A 30 1.32 4.69 8.78
CA PHE A 30 1.25 3.89 10.01
C PHE A 30 2.25 4.38 11.07
N THR A 31 3.51 4.56 10.68
CA THR A 31 4.57 4.89 11.65
C THR A 31 4.38 6.28 12.28
N SER A 32 3.81 7.23 11.56
CA SER A 32 3.53 8.56 12.10
C SER A 32 2.24 8.62 12.93
N ASN A 33 1.48 7.54 12.99
CA ASN A 33 0.22 7.46 13.74
C ASN A 33 0.25 6.37 14.83
N ASN A 34 1.36 6.28 15.53
CA ASN A 34 1.55 5.37 16.67
C ASN A 34 1.34 3.91 16.32
N SER A 35 1.65 3.53 15.10
CA SER A 35 1.49 2.17 14.61
C SER A 35 2.82 1.63 14.14
N LYS A 36 2.88 0.30 13.91
CA LYS A 36 4.12 -0.37 13.52
C LYS A 36 3.92 -1.13 12.22
N VAL A 37 4.87 -0.99 11.33
CA VAL A 37 4.96 -1.86 10.15
C VAL A 37 5.84 -3.04 10.56
N LEU A 38 5.23 -4.21 10.71
CA LEU A 38 5.92 -5.41 11.14
C LEU A 38 6.71 -6.04 10.00
N GLU A 39 6.15 -5.98 8.79
CA GLU A 39 6.77 -6.54 7.62
C GLU A 39 6.31 -5.79 6.37
N CYS A 40 7.22 -5.59 5.44
CA CYS A 40 6.90 -5.01 4.14
C CYS A 40 7.43 -5.96 3.07
N LYS A 41 6.51 -6.54 2.29
CA LYS A 41 6.86 -7.45 1.20
C LYS A 41 6.58 -6.79 -0.13
N GLU A 42 7.59 -6.68 -0.95
CA GLU A 42 7.43 -6.22 -2.32
C GLU A 42 7.24 -7.46 -3.19
N LEU A 43 6.00 -7.71 -3.58
CA LEU A 43 5.64 -8.90 -4.37
C LEU A 43 6.06 -8.77 -5.82
N GLY A 44 6.38 -7.56 -6.25
CA GLY A 44 6.89 -7.30 -7.59
C GLY A 44 5.81 -6.99 -8.60
N LEU A 45 6.26 -6.86 -9.85
CA LEU A 45 5.40 -6.53 -10.97
C LEU A 45 4.58 -7.76 -11.35
N ARG A 46 3.26 -7.59 -11.42
CA ARG A 46 2.35 -8.69 -11.77
C ARG A 46 1.28 -8.22 -12.73
N ASP A 47 0.77 -9.15 -13.51
CA ASP A 47 -0.36 -8.88 -14.39
C ASP A 47 -1.63 -8.70 -13.58
N LEU A 48 -2.41 -7.70 -13.93
CA LEU A 48 -3.71 -7.46 -13.32
C LEU A 48 -4.74 -8.41 -13.93
N ALA A 49 -5.72 -8.82 -13.12
CA ALA A 49 -6.80 -9.68 -13.60
C ALA A 49 -7.64 -8.97 -14.68
N TYR A 50 -7.68 -7.64 -14.62
CA TYR A 50 -8.35 -6.81 -15.61
C TYR A 50 -7.64 -5.46 -15.64
N GLU A 51 -7.87 -4.71 -16.72
CA GLU A 51 -7.25 -3.41 -16.92
C GLU A 51 -7.77 -2.38 -15.93
N ILE A 52 -6.85 -1.65 -15.27
CA ILE A 52 -7.19 -0.56 -14.37
C ILE A 52 -6.49 0.69 -14.91
N ASN A 53 -7.25 1.76 -15.18
CA ASN A 53 -6.72 3.02 -15.72
C ASN A 53 -5.84 2.80 -16.95
N HIS A 54 -6.26 1.90 -17.85
CA HIS A 54 -5.55 1.52 -19.06
C HIS A 54 -4.22 0.80 -18.83
N MET A 55 -4.00 0.30 -17.62
CA MET A 55 -2.80 -0.45 -17.27
C MET A 55 -3.12 -1.92 -17.04
N ARG A 56 -2.28 -2.79 -17.57
CA ARG A 56 -2.43 -4.25 -17.44
C ARG A 56 -1.56 -4.83 -16.35
N LYS A 57 -0.56 -4.07 -15.88
CA LYS A 57 0.38 -4.52 -14.86
C LYS A 57 0.41 -3.54 -13.71
N GLY A 58 0.72 -4.05 -12.53
CA GLY A 58 0.90 -3.26 -11.34
C GLY A 58 1.98 -3.85 -10.45
N TYR A 59 2.57 -3.01 -9.63
CA TYR A 59 3.55 -3.43 -8.65
C TYR A 59 2.85 -3.66 -7.32
N TYR A 60 2.89 -4.90 -6.84
CA TYR A 60 2.17 -5.32 -5.64
C TYR A 60 3.05 -5.19 -4.41
N VAL A 61 2.50 -4.56 -3.37
CA VAL A 61 3.17 -4.42 -2.07
C VAL A 61 2.23 -4.90 -0.98
N LEU A 62 2.76 -5.71 -0.08
CA LEU A 62 2.02 -6.23 1.07
C LEU A 62 2.68 -5.75 2.35
N LEU A 63 1.90 -5.15 3.24
CA LEU A 63 2.35 -4.74 4.56
C LEU A 63 1.61 -5.54 5.63
N ASN A 64 2.37 -6.03 6.61
CA ASN A 64 1.79 -6.54 7.84
C ASN A 64 2.03 -5.47 8.91
N VAL A 65 0.95 -4.95 9.46
CA VAL A 65 1.02 -3.84 10.41
C VAL A 65 0.29 -4.16 11.69
N GLU A 66 0.74 -3.53 12.76
CA GLU A 66 0.01 -3.48 14.03
C GLU A 66 -0.38 -2.03 14.22
N ALA A 67 -1.68 -1.75 14.14
CA ALA A 67 -2.15 -0.39 13.91
C ALA A 67 -3.43 -0.06 14.66
N THR A 68 -3.63 1.25 14.84
CA THR A 68 -4.89 1.81 15.30
C THR A 68 -5.82 2.04 14.13
N ALA A 69 -7.11 2.23 14.42
CA ALA A 69 -8.07 2.58 13.37
C ALA A 69 -7.72 3.90 12.68
N GLU A 70 -7.16 4.84 13.43
CA GLU A 70 -6.74 6.14 12.88
C GLU A 70 -5.63 5.99 11.85
N ALA A 71 -4.66 5.10 12.12
CA ALA A 71 -3.58 4.83 11.17
C ALA A 71 -4.11 4.20 9.89
N CYS A 72 -5.04 3.26 10.01
CA CYS A 72 -5.67 2.64 8.83
C CYS A 72 -6.44 3.68 8.02
N ASN A 73 -7.14 4.60 8.68
CA ASN A 73 -7.86 5.67 8.00
C ASN A 73 -6.91 6.62 7.27
N GLU A 74 -5.78 6.93 7.87
CA GLU A 74 -4.78 7.78 7.23
C GLU A 74 -4.16 7.09 6.02
N PHE A 75 -3.87 5.78 6.10
CA PHE A 75 -3.42 5.03 4.96
C PHE A 75 -4.44 5.08 3.81
N THR A 76 -5.71 4.83 4.14
CA THR A 76 -6.79 4.85 3.15
C THR A 76 -6.92 6.21 2.49
N ARG A 77 -6.83 7.28 3.29
CA ARG A 77 -6.87 8.64 2.77
C ARG A 77 -5.74 8.92 1.79
N ARG A 78 -4.51 8.55 2.17
CA ARG A 78 -3.34 8.75 1.31
C ARG A 78 -3.43 7.93 0.03
N ALA A 79 -3.88 6.68 0.15
CA ALA A 79 -4.04 5.81 -1.01
C ALA A 79 -5.08 6.35 -1.99
N ASN A 80 -6.18 6.88 -1.47
CA ASN A 80 -7.25 7.43 -2.32
C ASN A 80 -6.84 8.68 -3.07
N ILE A 81 -5.99 9.53 -2.50
CA ILE A 81 -5.55 10.76 -3.16
C ILE A 81 -4.26 10.57 -3.97
N SER A 82 -3.58 9.45 -3.82
CA SER A 82 -2.35 9.18 -4.57
C SER A 82 -2.66 8.80 -6.00
N GLU A 83 -2.04 9.49 -6.94
CA GLU A 83 -2.16 9.15 -8.37
C GLU A 83 -1.40 7.87 -8.71
N ASN A 84 -0.50 7.45 -7.85
CA ASN A 84 0.38 6.31 -8.08
C ASN A 84 -0.16 4.99 -7.51
N VAL A 85 -1.11 5.04 -6.59
CA VAL A 85 -1.75 3.86 -6.02
C VAL A 85 -3.03 3.58 -6.80
N MET A 86 -3.05 2.46 -7.50
CA MET A 86 -4.18 2.07 -8.35
C MET A 86 -5.29 1.43 -7.53
N ARG A 87 -4.92 0.66 -6.52
CA ARG A 87 -5.86 -0.10 -5.70
C ARG A 87 -5.25 -0.39 -4.34
N HIS A 88 -6.09 -0.48 -3.33
CA HIS A 88 -5.65 -0.82 -1.98
C HIS A 88 -6.72 -1.60 -1.24
N ILE A 89 -6.29 -2.38 -0.26
CA ILE A 89 -7.18 -3.15 0.60
C ILE A 89 -6.55 -3.27 1.99
N VAL A 90 -7.37 -3.16 3.02
CA VAL A 90 -6.96 -3.35 4.41
C VAL A 90 -7.85 -4.44 4.99
N VAL A 91 -7.23 -5.52 5.46
CA VAL A 91 -7.93 -6.66 6.01
C VAL A 91 -7.41 -6.93 7.42
N LYS A 92 -8.32 -7.16 8.34
CA LYS A 92 -7.94 -7.51 9.71
C LYS A 92 -7.30 -8.90 9.70
N ALA A 93 -6.09 -9.00 10.24
CA ALA A 93 -5.39 -10.26 10.31
C ALA A 93 -6.00 -11.15 11.40
N ALA A 94 -6.05 -12.43 11.11
CA ALA A 94 -6.58 -13.42 12.05
C ALA A 94 -5.64 -13.63 13.24
#